data_cb62a7a5fd11076156b4ade9afbc117c
#
_entry.id   cb62a7a5fd11076156b4ade9afbc117c
#
_cell.length_a   1.000
_cell.length_b   1.000
_cell.length_c   1.000
_cell.angle_alpha   90.00
_cell.angle_beta   90.00
_cell.angle_gamma   90.00
#
_symmetry.space_group_name_H-M   'P 1'
#
loop_
_entity.id
_entity.type
_entity.pdbx_description
1 polymer ?
#
loop_
_entity_poly.entity_id
_entity_poly.type
_entity_poly.pdbx_seq_one_letter_code
_entity_poly.pdbx_strand_id
1 'polypeptide(L)'
;EVPSQVFRTDYEMTWSAIKSIVDTYNYSLEVSNRASGLWKTRWVDNTLEMNFANTFGSRRSSIKAAKFKLIINVVKGFRTDREATKVFISKRQLVQKDLLQGWKVIPSDNILEKTLLYRIGRILLIEKKLEQFERQKSKEVEKVAF
;
A
#
# COMPACT_ATOMS: atom_id res chain seq x y z
N GLU A 1 2.67 9.43 13.52
CA GLU A 1 3.13 9.86 12.21
C GLU A 1 2.72 8.84 11.14
N VAL A 2 2.25 9.33 10.00
CA VAL A 2 1.80 8.45 8.90
C VAL A 2 3.02 7.88 8.16
N PRO A 3 3.13 6.56 8.04
CA PRO A 3 4.20 5.95 7.25
C PRO A 3 4.21 6.45 5.81
N SER A 4 5.38 6.75 5.31
CA SER A 4 5.54 7.25 3.95
C SER A 4 6.89 6.84 3.37
N GLN A 5 6.99 6.88 2.05
CA GLN A 5 8.24 6.62 1.36
C GLN A 5 8.28 7.40 0.04
N VAL A 6 9.46 7.88 -0.30
CA VAL A 6 9.72 8.53 -1.59
C VAL A 6 10.31 7.51 -2.54
N PHE A 7 9.69 7.38 -3.71
CA PHE A 7 10.17 6.53 -4.79
C PHE A 7 10.70 7.39 -5.93
N ARG A 8 11.83 7.01 -6.49
CA ARG A 8 12.44 7.70 -7.63
C ARG A 8 11.84 7.21 -8.95
N THR A 9 10.52 7.29 -9.03
CA THR A 9 9.73 6.85 -10.16
C THR A 9 8.71 7.92 -10.49
N ASP A 10 8.25 7.94 -11.73
CA ASP A 10 7.20 8.87 -12.11
C ASP A 10 5.87 8.48 -11.45
N TYR A 11 4.94 9.43 -11.50
CA TYR A 11 3.62 9.27 -10.89
C TYR A 11 2.86 8.08 -11.47
N GLU A 12 2.92 7.91 -12.79
CA GLU A 12 2.18 6.87 -13.50
C GLU A 12 2.66 5.46 -13.12
N MET A 13 3.97 5.27 -13.09
CA MET A 13 4.57 4.01 -12.70
C MET A 13 4.23 3.67 -11.25
N THR A 14 4.32 4.66 -10.37
CA THR A 14 3.98 4.49 -8.95
C THR A 14 2.51 4.17 -8.76
N TRP A 15 1.63 4.86 -9.48
CA TRP A 15 0.20 4.59 -9.45
C TRP A 15 -0.12 3.15 -9.88
N SER A 16 0.51 2.69 -10.95
CA SER A 16 0.35 1.32 -11.44
C SER A 16 0.84 0.28 -10.43
N ALA A 17 1.93 0.55 -9.74
CA ALA A 17 2.45 -0.34 -8.71
C ALA A 17 1.46 -0.46 -7.55
N ILE A 18 0.86 0.65 -7.13
CA ILE A 18 -0.17 0.65 -6.09
C ILE A 18 -1.38 -0.17 -6.54
N LYS A 19 -1.80 0.02 -7.79
CA LYS A 19 -2.91 -0.77 -8.35
C LYS A 19 -2.62 -2.26 -8.28
N SER A 20 -1.40 -2.68 -8.60
CA SER A 20 -0.99 -4.09 -8.50
C SER A 20 -1.10 -4.62 -7.07
N ILE A 21 -0.72 -3.82 -6.08
CA ILE A 21 -0.83 -4.18 -4.67
C ILE A 21 -2.30 -4.31 -4.25
N VAL A 22 -3.14 -3.35 -4.62
CA VAL A 22 -4.57 -3.38 -4.31
C VAL A 22 -5.22 -4.62 -4.91
N ASP A 23 -4.87 -4.95 -6.14
CA ASP A 23 -5.37 -6.15 -6.83
C ASP A 23 -4.87 -7.44 -6.17
N THR A 24 -3.59 -7.50 -5.82
CA THR A 24 -2.98 -8.68 -5.18
C THR A 24 -3.61 -8.97 -3.83
N TYR A 25 -3.87 -7.94 -3.03
CA TYR A 25 -4.51 -8.09 -1.73
C TYR A 25 -6.03 -8.22 -1.83
N ASN A 26 -6.56 -8.08 -3.02
CA ASN A 26 -7.99 -8.17 -3.29
C ASN A 26 -8.83 -7.16 -2.49
N TYR A 27 -8.30 -5.97 -2.31
CA TYR A 27 -9.02 -4.90 -1.61
C TYR A 27 -10.10 -4.31 -2.50
N SER A 28 -11.31 -4.19 -1.97
CA SER A 28 -12.39 -3.42 -2.61
C SER A 28 -12.16 -1.94 -2.39
N LEU A 29 -12.35 -1.14 -3.43
CA LEU A 29 -12.10 0.29 -3.38
C LEU A 29 -13.38 1.09 -3.19
N GLU A 30 -13.33 2.07 -2.29
CA GLU A 30 -14.34 3.10 -2.13
C GLU A 30 -14.03 4.29 -3.03
N VAL A 31 -12.74 4.67 -3.10
CA VAL A 31 -12.25 5.77 -3.92
C VAL A 31 -10.97 5.36 -4.61
N SER A 32 -10.87 5.69 -5.89
CA SER A 32 -9.63 5.65 -6.65
C SER A 32 -9.63 6.87 -7.55
N ASN A 33 -8.86 7.89 -7.17
CA ASN A 33 -8.84 9.15 -7.90
C ASN A 33 -7.39 9.51 -8.24
N ARG A 34 -7.04 9.28 -9.50
CA ARG A 34 -5.69 9.51 -10.01
C ARG A 34 -5.31 10.99 -10.00
N ALA A 35 -6.26 11.88 -10.27
CA ALA A 35 -5.99 13.32 -10.32
C ALA A 35 -5.64 13.89 -8.96
N SER A 36 -6.30 13.42 -7.90
CA SER A 36 -6.04 13.85 -6.52
C SER A 36 -5.02 12.99 -5.79
N GLY A 37 -4.63 11.85 -6.36
CA GLY A 37 -3.67 10.94 -5.73
C GLY A 37 -4.24 10.14 -4.57
N LEU A 38 -5.53 9.87 -4.58
CA LEU A 38 -6.21 9.22 -3.46
C LEU A 38 -6.67 7.81 -3.80
N TRP A 39 -6.29 6.87 -2.94
CA TRP A 39 -6.88 5.54 -2.88
C TRP A 39 -7.50 5.36 -1.50
N LYS A 40 -8.70 4.82 -1.46
CA LYS A 40 -9.38 4.51 -0.21
C LYS A 40 -10.09 3.18 -0.36
N THR A 41 -9.76 2.23 0.51
CA THR A 41 -10.43 0.92 0.49
C THR A 41 -11.78 1.00 1.19
N ARG A 42 -12.62 0.03 0.93
CA ARG A 42 -13.77 -0.26 1.78
C ARG A 42 -13.27 -0.89 3.07
N TRP A 43 -14.14 -1.07 4.04
CA TRP A 43 -13.79 -1.75 5.28
C TRP A 43 -13.37 -3.19 4.99
N VAL A 44 -12.26 -3.58 5.60
CA VAL A 44 -11.71 -4.94 5.52
C VAL A 44 -11.85 -5.58 6.89
N ASP A 45 -12.52 -6.72 6.97
CA ASP A 45 -12.66 -7.46 8.22
C ASP A 45 -11.34 -8.16 8.54
N ASN A 46 -10.80 -7.88 9.71
CA ASN A 46 -9.59 -8.54 10.21
C ASN A 46 -9.79 -9.07 11.64
N THR A 47 -11.01 -9.46 11.96
CA THR A 47 -11.36 -10.00 13.28
C THR A 47 -10.51 -11.19 13.68
N LEU A 48 -10.28 -12.12 12.76
CA LEU A 48 -9.48 -13.32 13.02
C LEU A 48 -8.03 -12.98 13.36
N GLU A 49 -7.42 -12.13 12.57
CA GLU A 49 -6.02 -11.70 12.75
C GLU A 49 -5.84 -10.96 14.06
N MET A 50 -6.78 -10.11 14.42
CA MET A 50 -6.75 -9.34 15.67
C MET A 50 -6.91 -10.24 16.89
N ASN A 51 -7.79 -11.22 16.83
CA ASN A 51 -7.96 -12.20 17.90
C ASN A 51 -6.78 -13.14 18.03
N PHE A 52 -6.19 -13.53 16.92
CA PHE A 52 -4.98 -14.34 16.90
C PHE A 52 -3.83 -13.62 17.60
N ALA A 53 -3.61 -12.36 17.28
CA ALA A 53 -2.59 -11.54 17.92
C ALA A 53 -2.84 -11.40 19.42
N ASN A 54 -4.08 -11.21 19.84
CA ASN A 54 -4.44 -11.12 21.26
C ASN A 54 -4.19 -12.41 22.02
N THR A 55 -4.43 -13.55 21.39
CA THR A 55 -4.22 -14.87 22.02
C THR A 55 -2.77 -15.10 22.43
N PHE A 56 -1.83 -14.63 21.61
CA PHE A 56 -0.40 -14.73 21.94
C PHE A 56 0.09 -13.62 22.86
N GLY A 57 -0.53 -12.46 22.83
CA GLY A 57 -0.05 -11.27 23.55
C GLY A 57 -0.68 -11.05 24.91
N SER A 58 -1.85 -11.60 25.21
CA SER A 58 -2.50 -11.38 26.51
C SER A 58 -3.63 -12.38 26.77
N ARG A 59 -3.98 -12.51 28.05
CA ARG A 59 -5.09 -13.35 28.52
C ARG A 59 -6.46 -12.65 28.39
N ARG A 60 -6.57 -11.62 27.58
CA ARG A 60 -7.78 -10.84 27.49
C ARG A 60 -8.82 -11.55 26.63
N SER A 61 -10.09 -11.20 26.91
CA SER A 61 -11.21 -11.67 26.13
C SER A 61 -11.04 -11.33 24.64
N SER A 62 -11.53 -12.22 23.79
CA SER A 62 -11.51 -12.02 22.36
C SER A 62 -12.34 -10.81 21.95
N ILE A 63 -11.93 -10.21 20.85
CA ILE A 63 -12.64 -9.10 20.21
C ILE A 63 -13.80 -9.68 19.41
N LYS A 64 -14.98 -9.04 19.50
CA LYS A 64 -16.16 -9.46 18.76
C LYS A 64 -16.02 -9.23 17.27
N ALA A 65 -15.46 -8.10 16.90
CA ALA A 65 -15.24 -7.75 15.51
C ALA A 65 -14.10 -6.73 15.38
N ALA A 66 -13.40 -6.79 14.28
CA ALA A 66 -12.38 -5.81 13.94
C ALA A 66 -12.42 -5.55 12.44
N LYS A 67 -12.21 -4.32 12.06
CA LYS A 67 -12.13 -3.93 10.66
C LYS A 67 -11.16 -2.77 10.48
N PHE A 68 -10.62 -2.66 9.29
CA PHE A 68 -9.76 -1.54 8.97
C PHE A 68 -10.05 -1.02 7.56
N LYS A 69 -9.57 0.17 7.32
CA LYS A 69 -9.65 0.85 6.04
C LYS A 69 -8.28 1.45 5.75
N LEU A 70 -7.80 1.29 4.53
CA LEU A 70 -6.55 1.90 4.09
C LEU A 70 -6.83 3.16 3.31
N ILE A 71 -6.03 4.18 3.57
CA ILE A 71 -6.04 5.43 2.84
C ILE A 71 -4.62 5.66 2.32
N ILE A 72 -4.48 5.72 1.00
CA ILE A 72 -3.19 5.91 0.35
C ILE A 72 -3.22 7.24 -0.37
N ASN A 73 -2.23 8.08 -0.07
CA ASN A 73 -2.06 9.37 -0.73
C ASN A 73 -0.77 9.36 -1.55
N VAL A 74 -0.88 9.74 -2.81
CA VAL A 74 0.23 9.75 -3.75
C VAL A 74 0.51 11.19 -4.16
N VAL A 75 1.72 11.66 -3.91
CA VAL A 75 2.10 13.04 -4.13
C VAL A 75 3.27 13.09 -5.11
N LYS A 76 3.08 13.84 -6.18
CA LYS A 76 4.09 14.07 -7.20
C LYS A 76 5.07 15.15 -6.74
N GLY A 77 6.35 14.95 -7.01
CA GLY A 77 7.38 15.93 -6.66
C GLY A 77 8.66 15.70 -7.44
N PHE A 78 9.69 16.41 -7.05
CA PHE A 78 11.01 16.31 -7.66
C PHE A 78 12.07 16.14 -6.58
N ARG A 79 13.07 15.37 -6.89
CA ARG A 79 14.23 15.20 -6.01
C ARG A 79 15.49 15.24 -6.87
N THR A 80 16.36 16.22 -6.64
CA THR A 80 17.55 16.48 -7.44
C THR A 80 17.21 16.57 -8.95
N ASP A 81 16.22 17.41 -9.28
CA ASP A 81 15.73 17.68 -10.66
C ASP A 81 15.15 16.47 -11.39
N ARG A 82 14.94 15.36 -10.67
CA ARG A 82 14.25 14.18 -11.21
C ARG A 82 12.88 14.01 -10.57
N GLU A 83 11.94 13.55 -11.37
CA GLU A 83 10.62 13.23 -10.89
C GLU A 83 10.68 12.17 -9.80
N ALA A 84 9.98 12.40 -8.72
CA ALA A 84 9.85 11.45 -7.62
C ALA A 84 8.40 11.45 -7.16
N THR A 85 8.01 10.37 -6.51
CA THR A 85 6.63 10.21 -6.02
C THR A 85 6.67 9.79 -4.57
N LYS A 86 5.96 10.52 -3.73
CA LYS A 86 5.86 10.16 -2.31
C LYS A 86 4.52 9.51 -2.04
N VAL A 87 4.57 8.38 -1.35
CA VAL A 87 3.38 7.60 -1.02
C VAL A 87 3.22 7.56 0.49
N PHE A 88 2.05 7.95 0.96
CA PHE A 88 1.64 7.87 2.35
C PHE A 88 0.59 6.78 2.48
N ILE A 89 0.72 5.91 3.46
CA ILE A 89 -0.29 4.88 3.74
C ILE A 89 -0.71 5.00 5.20
N SER A 90 -2.00 5.20 5.42
CA SER A 90 -2.58 5.18 6.77
C SER A 90 -3.65 4.11 6.86
N LYS A 91 -3.77 3.52 8.03
CA LYS A 91 -4.76 2.50 8.32
C LYS A 91 -5.64 2.98 9.47
N ARG A 92 -6.94 3.03 9.21
CA ARG A 92 -7.93 3.32 10.24
C ARG A 92 -8.44 1.99 10.79
N GLN A 93 -8.14 1.71 12.05
CA GLN A 93 -8.48 0.45 12.70
C GLN A 93 -9.62 0.65 13.69
N LEU A 94 -10.67 -0.14 13.54
CA LEU A 94 -11.79 -0.16 14.47
C LEU A 94 -11.94 -1.54 15.09
N VAL A 95 -12.24 -1.57 16.39
CA VAL A 95 -12.54 -2.82 17.10
C VAL A 95 -13.83 -2.68 17.88
N GLN A 96 -14.52 -3.81 18.03
CA GLN A 96 -15.71 -3.92 18.87
C GLN A 96 -15.46 -5.07 19.85
N LYS A 97 -15.36 -4.74 21.14
CA LYS A 97 -15.10 -5.73 22.18
C LYS A 97 -16.37 -6.48 22.58
N ASP A 98 -17.47 -5.77 22.64
CA ASP A 98 -18.79 -6.36 22.86
C ASP A 98 -19.86 -5.55 22.12
N LEU A 99 -21.06 -6.13 22.00
CA LEU A 99 -22.14 -5.52 21.24
C LEU A 99 -22.70 -4.24 21.90
N LEU A 100 -22.46 -4.07 23.18
CA LEU A 100 -23.00 -2.92 23.93
C LEU A 100 -22.14 -1.68 23.84
N GLN A 101 -20.84 -1.85 23.65
CA GLN A 101 -19.88 -0.73 23.66
C GLN A 101 -19.64 -0.11 22.28
N GLY A 102 -20.09 -0.77 21.21
CA GLY A 102 -19.90 -0.27 19.85
C GLY A 102 -18.44 -0.30 19.38
N TRP A 103 -18.19 0.38 18.29
CA TRP A 103 -16.88 0.41 17.65
C TRP A 103 -15.96 1.47 18.29
N LYS A 104 -14.72 1.10 18.50
CA LYS A 104 -13.70 2.02 19.02
C LYS A 104 -12.53 2.10 18.05
N VAL A 105 -12.01 3.30 17.87
CA VAL A 105 -10.81 3.52 17.09
C VAL A 105 -9.60 3.13 17.93
N ILE A 106 -8.72 2.31 17.35
CA ILE A 106 -7.44 2.00 17.98
C ILE A 106 -6.31 2.40 17.03
N PRO A 107 -5.14 2.78 17.57
CA PRO A 107 -4.01 3.11 16.71
C PRO A 107 -3.50 1.89 15.97
N SER A 108 -3.01 2.12 14.75
CA SER A 108 -2.34 1.07 13.97
C SER A 108 -0.93 0.84 14.51
N ASP A 109 -0.46 -0.41 14.42
CA ASP A 109 0.94 -0.73 14.69
C ASP A 109 1.87 -0.37 13.53
N ASN A 110 1.32 0.09 12.40
CA ASN A 110 2.02 0.49 11.19
C ASN A 110 2.72 -0.65 10.43
N ILE A 111 2.53 -1.89 10.84
CA ILE A 111 3.19 -3.03 10.20
C ILE A 111 2.69 -3.23 8.78
N LEU A 112 1.38 -3.25 8.57
CA LEU A 112 0.80 -3.41 7.24
C LEU A 112 1.21 -2.26 6.32
N GLU A 113 1.13 -1.03 6.81
CA GLU A 113 1.48 0.15 6.05
C GLU A 113 2.92 0.08 5.53
N LYS A 114 3.85 -0.24 6.42
CA LYS A 114 5.26 -0.38 6.05
C LYS A 114 5.51 -1.56 5.12
N THR A 115 4.79 -2.65 5.32
CA THR A 115 4.86 -3.82 4.44
C THR A 115 4.42 -3.46 3.02
N LEU A 116 3.31 -2.73 2.89
CA LEU A 116 2.81 -2.31 1.59
C LEU A 116 3.78 -1.35 0.89
N LEU A 117 4.35 -0.39 1.62
CA LEU A 117 5.36 0.50 1.07
C LEU A 117 6.57 -0.27 0.56
N TYR A 118 7.03 -1.26 1.32
CA TYR A 118 8.14 -2.12 0.91
C TYR A 118 7.80 -2.88 -0.38
N ARG A 119 6.62 -3.45 -0.47
CA ARG A 119 6.17 -4.21 -1.65
C ARG A 119 6.01 -3.32 -2.88
N ILE A 120 5.51 -2.12 -2.71
CA ILE A 120 5.44 -1.13 -3.79
C ILE A 120 6.87 -0.86 -4.31
N GLY A 121 7.80 -0.63 -3.42
CA GLY A 121 9.21 -0.43 -3.78
C GLY A 121 9.81 -1.60 -4.54
N ARG A 122 9.47 -2.82 -4.15
CA ARG A 122 9.93 -4.03 -4.85
C ARG A 122 9.38 -4.11 -6.27
N ILE A 123 8.10 -3.82 -6.45
CA ILE A 123 7.47 -3.80 -7.78
C ILE A 123 8.16 -2.76 -8.67
N LEU A 124 8.37 -1.55 -8.14
CA LEU A 124 9.01 -0.46 -8.89
C LEU A 124 10.45 -0.79 -9.28
N LEU A 125 11.18 -1.46 -8.39
CA LEU A 125 12.55 -1.89 -8.69
C LEU A 125 12.58 -2.92 -9.83
N ILE A 126 11.68 -3.88 -9.81
CA ILE A 126 11.55 -4.90 -10.85
C ILE A 126 11.18 -4.26 -12.19
N GLU A 127 10.21 -3.36 -12.20
CA GLU A 127 9.78 -2.64 -13.40
C GLU A 127 10.92 -1.85 -14.04
N LYS A 128 11.71 -1.16 -13.24
CA LYS A 128 12.88 -0.42 -13.72
C LYS A 128 13.92 -1.34 -14.37
N LYS A 129 14.17 -2.48 -13.76
CA LYS A 129 15.13 -3.47 -14.30
C LYS A 129 14.63 -4.05 -15.61
N LEU A 130 13.35 -4.33 -15.73
CA LEU A 130 12.74 -4.83 -16.96
C LEU A 130 12.85 -3.80 -18.09
N GLU A 131 12.57 -2.54 -17.81
CA GLU A 131 12.73 -1.46 -18.78
C GLU A 131 14.17 -1.36 -19.30
N GLN A 132 15.15 -1.42 -18.41
CA GLN A 132 16.55 -1.38 -18.78
C GLN A 132 16.95 -2.57 -19.66
N PHE A 133 16.46 -3.76 -19.30
CA PHE A 133 16.71 -4.97 -20.07
C PHE A 133 16.11 -4.90 -21.47
N GLU A 134 14.87 -4.43 -21.58
CA GLU A 134 14.19 -4.25 -22.86
C GLU A 134 14.90 -3.24 -23.76
N ARG A 135 15.40 -2.14 -23.20
CA ARG A 135 16.17 -1.14 -23.93
C ARG A 135 17.47 -1.72 -24.49
N GLN A 136 18.20 -2.50 -23.69
CA GLN A 136 19.40 -3.17 -24.13
C GLN A 136 19.13 -4.16 -25.25
N LYS A 137 18.08 -4.96 -25.11
CA LYS A 137 17.67 -5.94 -26.10
C LYS A 137 17.29 -5.28 -27.42
N SER A 138 16.56 -4.17 -27.38
CA SER A 138 16.20 -3.39 -28.57
C SER A 138 17.42 -2.86 -29.27
N LYS A 139 18.43 -2.35 -28.57
CA LYS A 139 19.67 -1.85 -29.11
C LYS A 139 20.47 -2.97 -29.81
N GLU A 140 20.52 -4.14 -29.20
CA GLU A 140 21.17 -5.31 -29.79
C GLU A 140 20.50 -5.76 -31.10
N VAL A 141 19.16 -5.78 -31.10
CA VAL A 141 18.40 -6.12 -32.30
C VAL A 141 18.63 -5.11 -33.40
N GLU A 142 18.68 -3.83 -33.12
CA GLU A 142 19.01 -2.78 -34.11
C GLU A 142 20.38 -2.96 -34.68
N LYS A 143 21.39 -3.36 -33.90
CA LYS A 143 22.74 -3.63 -34.37
C LYS A 143 22.82 -4.84 -35.28
N VAL A 144 22.00 -5.84 -35.08
CA VAL A 144 22.04 -7.10 -35.83
C VAL A 144 21.22 -7.01 -37.12
N ALA A 145 20.26 -6.09 -37.22
CA ALA A 145 19.38 -5.96 -38.37
C ALA A 145 20.06 -5.45 -39.63
N PHE A 146 21.31 -5.03 -39.55
CA PHE A 146 22.12 -4.51 -40.64
C PHE A 146 23.56 -4.98 -40.54
#